data_6969289d56530d31a4481b3bda47f662
#
_entry.id   6969289d56530d31a4481b3bda47f662
#
_cell.length_a   1.000
_cell.length_b   1.000
_cell.length_c   1.000
_cell.angle_alpha   90.00
_cell.angle_beta   90.00
_cell.angle_gamma   90.00
#
_symmetry.space_group_name_H-M   'P 1'
#
loop_
_entity.id
_entity.type
_entity.pdbx_description
1 polymer ?
#
loop_
_entity_poly.entity_id
_entity_poly.type
_entity_poly.pdbx_seq_one_letter_code
_entity_poly.pdbx_strand_id
1 'polypeptide(L)'
;MSEASKENFIKTNKLAICAILRDLKKNDTAVMVTHARGQFISRILDVVPETNQFIFDFGSVGHENISALTANQITIIAEPTGAKIEFTCNPLKEIKYLSLPAFSTALPEQLYFIQRREYFRVNIPQWPAYYCSGKFVDGTPFSYTLADISLGGMGLYAAKGSEFPLQGCGILRDVSVDLCGFGLFKLDLQFIRAIDKQVVNNKGETLTVQRLSFKFPRLSPIQEKGLQRAIFELEKQQTAKARKFQDSI
;
A
#
# COMPACT_ATOMS: atom_id res chain seq x y z
N MET A 1 18.68 -1.97 3.12
CA MET A 1 19.01 -0.97 2.09
C MET A 1 20.26 -0.26 2.54
N SER A 2 21.31 -0.19 1.71
CA SER A 2 22.52 0.58 2.00
C SER A 2 22.20 2.08 2.02
N GLU A 3 22.95 2.88 2.77
CA GLU A 3 22.77 4.34 2.86
C GLU A 3 22.81 5.03 1.49
N ALA A 4 23.70 4.63 0.61
CA ALA A 4 23.78 5.11 -0.78
C ALA A 4 22.49 4.88 -1.60
N SER A 5 21.66 3.90 -1.24
CA SER A 5 20.35 3.65 -1.89
C SER A 5 19.25 4.57 -1.37
N LYS A 6 19.42 5.22 -0.21
CA LYS A 6 18.43 6.14 0.36
C LYS A 6 18.53 7.54 -0.22
N GLU A 7 19.72 8.01 -0.59
CA GLU A 7 19.95 9.36 -1.11
C GLU A 7 19.14 9.67 -2.38
N ASN A 8 18.96 8.69 -3.26
CA ASN A 8 18.20 8.85 -4.51
C ASN A 8 16.68 9.09 -4.28
N PHE A 9 16.19 8.87 -3.05
CA PHE A 9 14.78 9.01 -2.72
C PHE A 9 14.47 10.25 -1.86
N ILE A 10 15.49 11.06 -1.55
CA ILE A 10 15.32 12.28 -0.77
C ILE A 10 14.86 13.42 -1.69
N LYS A 11 13.82 14.12 -1.26
CA LYS A 11 13.36 15.39 -1.84
C LYS A 11 13.67 16.52 -0.87
N THR A 12 14.48 17.49 -1.31
CA THR A 12 14.86 18.68 -0.56
C THR A 12 14.29 19.97 -1.17
N ASN A 13 13.82 19.89 -2.41
CA ASN A 13 13.20 21.03 -3.08
C ASN A 13 11.84 21.34 -2.45
N LYS A 14 11.69 22.55 -1.92
CA LYS A 14 10.47 23.01 -1.22
C LYS A 14 9.21 22.89 -2.09
N LEU A 15 9.28 23.21 -3.38
CA LEU A 15 8.13 23.12 -4.29
C LEU A 15 7.71 21.66 -4.49
N ALA A 16 8.69 20.76 -4.62
CA ALA A 16 8.42 19.31 -4.73
C ALA A 16 7.80 18.77 -3.43
N ILE A 17 8.29 19.17 -2.27
CA ILE A 17 7.70 18.81 -0.97
C ILE A 17 6.26 19.29 -0.86
N CYS A 18 6.00 20.57 -1.19
CA CYS A 18 4.63 21.12 -1.20
C CYS A 18 3.71 20.39 -2.16
N ALA A 19 4.18 20.02 -3.35
CA ALA A 19 3.39 19.25 -4.32
C ALA A 19 2.99 17.88 -3.76
N ILE A 20 3.94 17.15 -3.15
CA ILE A 20 3.70 15.85 -2.52
C ILE A 20 2.67 15.98 -1.38
N LEU A 21 2.82 16.96 -0.48
CA LEU A 21 1.87 17.16 0.63
C LEU A 21 0.47 17.56 0.12
N ARG A 22 0.39 18.38 -0.94
CA ARG A 22 -0.88 18.71 -1.58
C ARG A 22 -1.56 17.52 -2.24
N ASP A 23 -0.78 16.62 -2.82
CA ASP A 23 -1.31 15.36 -3.37
C ASP A 23 -1.86 14.44 -2.26
N LEU A 24 -1.21 14.37 -1.11
CA LEU A 24 -1.76 13.66 0.06
C LEU A 24 -3.09 14.27 0.52
N LYS A 25 -3.17 15.61 0.61
CA LYS A 25 -4.41 16.34 0.92
C LYS A 25 -5.50 16.05 -0.10
N LYS A 26 -5.20 16.22 -1.40
CA LYS A 26 -6.17 16.07 -2.49
C LYS A 26 -6.79 14.67 -2.55
N ASN A 27 -5.98 13.65 -2.24
CA ASN A 27 -6.41 12.26 -2.29
C ASN A 27 -6.93 11.74 -0.94
N ASP A 28 -7.10 12.62 0.05
CA ASP A 28 -7.50 12.29 1.44
C ASP A 28 -6.68 11.09 2.00
N THR A 29 -5.38 11.08 1.71
CA THR A 29 -4.51 9.97 2.07
C THR A 29 -4.27 9.96 3.57
N ALA A 30 -4.59 8.85 4.22
CA ALA A 30 -4.27 8.65 5.63
C ALA A 30 -2.77 8.71 5.87
N VAL A 31 -2.35 9.43 6.90
CA VAL A 31 -0.97 9.51 7.35
C VAL A 31 -0.85 8.93 8.76
N MET A 32 0.17 8.15 9.00
CA MET A 32 0.56 7.68 10.33
C MET A 32 1.48 8.71 10.97
N VAL A 33 1.06 9.25 12.09
CA VAL A 33 1.86 10.17 12.91
C VAL A 33 2.44 9.38 14.07
N THR A 34 3.77 9.32 14.17
CA THR A 34 4.48 8.52 15.18
C THR A 34 5.34 9.45 16.05
N HIS A 35 5.29 9.26 17.34
CA HIS A 35 6.13 9.92 18.33
C HIS A 35 6.66 8.91 19.36
N ALA A 36 7.55 9.33 20.26
CA ALA A 36 8.24 8.44 21.20
C ALA A 36 7.32 7.60 22.12
N ARG A 37 6.06 8.05 22.33
CA ARG A 37 5.11 7.41 23.28
C ARG A 37 3.97 6.69 22.58
N GLY A 38 3.81 6.80 21.24
CA GLY A 38 2.72 6.17 20.52
C GLY A 38 2.60 6.63 19.07
N GLN A 39 1.44 6.37 18.51
CA GLN A 39 1.11 6.73 17.13
C GLN A 39 -0.39 6.89 16.93
N PHE A 40 -0.79 7.67 15.95
CA PHE A 40 -2.18 7.83 15.54
C PHE A 40 -2.29 8.06 14.04
N ILE A 41 -3.51 7.85 13.52
CA ILE A 41 -3.82 8.13 12.12
C ILE A 41 -4.37 9.56 12.02
N SER A 42 -3.93 10.28 11.01
CA SER A 42 -4.32 11.64 10.68
C SER A 42 -4.43 11.81 9.16
N ARG A 43 -4.64 13.06 8.71
CA ARG A 43 -4.64 13.48 7.30
C ARG A 43 -4.14 14.91 7.17
N ILE A 44 -3.59 15.24 6.01
CA ILE A 44 -3.16 16.61 5.71
C ILE A 44 -4.40 17.46 5.39
N LEU A 45 -4.59 18.52 6.16
CA LEU A 45 -5.71 19.47 6.00
C LEU A 45 -5.34 20.61 5.07
N ASP A 46 -4.11 21.14 5.18
CA ASP A 46 -3.66 22.24 4.35
C ASP A 46 -2.13 22.33 4.21
N VAL A 47 -1.68 23.01 3.15
CA VAL A 47 -0.27 23.28 2.87
C VAL A 47 -0.14 24.75 2.50
N VAL A 48 0.56 25.52 3.35
CA VAL A 48 0.70 26.97 3.27
C VAL A 48 2.17 27.34 3.02
N PRO A 49 2.62 27.35 1.75
CA PRO A 49 4.04 27.60 1.42
C PRO A 49 4.51 28.99 1.80
N GLU A 50 3.60 29.96 1.82
CA GLU A 50 3.87 31.37 2.14
C GLU A 50 4.39 31.53 3.57
N THR A 51 3.84 30.76 4.52
CA THR A 51 4.27 30.75 5.93
C THR A 51 5.20 29.57 6.23
N ASN A 52 5.60 28.79 5.22
CA ASN A 52 6.42 27.60 5.36
C ASN A 52 5.83 26.56 6.31
N GLN A 53 4.50 26.34 6.25
CA GLN A 53 3.77 25.47 7.17
C GLN A 53 2.86 24.50 6.43
N PHE A 54 2.50 23.41 7.11
CA PHE A 54 1.36 22.58 6.76
C PHE A 54 0.54 22.25 8.00
N ILE A 55 -0.72 21.92 7.77
CA ILE A 55 -1.74 21.65 8.80
C ILE A 55 -2.23 20.24 8.62
N PHE A 56 -2.37 19.50 9.72
CA PHE A 56 -2.91 18.15 9.71
C PHE A 56 -3.86 17.92 10.89
N ASP A 57 -4.75 16.97 10.75
CA ASP A 57 -5.84 16.72 11.67
C ASP A 57 -5.36 16.14 13.01
N PHE A 58 -6.14 16.31 14.07
CA PHE A 58 -5.95 15.60 15.32
C PHE A 58 -6.27 14.11 15.12
N GLY A 59 -5.57 13.25 15.88
CA GLY A 59 -5.95 11.85 16.00
C GLY A 59 -7.23 11.69 16.82
N SER A 60 -7.92 10.56 16.67
CA SER A 60 -9.14 10.25 17.40
C SER A 60 -8.94 10.04 18.91
N VAL A 61 -7.69 9.85 19.35
CA VAL A 61 -7.32 9.56 20.74
C VAL A 61 -6.67 10.78 21.39
N GLY A 62 -7.37 11.42 22.32
CA GLY A 62 -6.96 12.70 22.88
C GLY A 62 -5.59 12.69 23.58
N HIS A 63 -5.23 11.63 24.32
CA HIS A 63 -3.94 11.57 25.00
C HIS A 63 -2.75 11.45 24.03
N GLU A 64 -2.95 10.85 22.85
CA GLU A 64 -1.93 10.80 21.81
C GLU A 64 -1.67 12.18 21.19
N ASN A 65 -2.71 12.99 21.03
CA ASN A 65 -2.58 14.37 20.55
C ASN A 65 -1.74 15.24 21.51
N ILE A 66 -2.00 15.12 22.82
CA ILE A 66 -1.23 15.82 23.85
C ILE A 66 0.23 15.34 23.86
N SER A 67 0.44 14.04 23.74
CA SER A 67 1.79 13.44 23.70
C SER A 67 2.57 13.93 22.47
N ALA A 68 1.92 14.07 21.33
CA ALA A 68 2.53 14.58 20.10
C ALA A 68 2.97 16.04 20.23
N LEU A 69 2.17 16.92 20.87
CA LEU A 69 2.52 18.33 21.10
C LEU A 69 3.79 18.49 21.97
N THR A 70 4.06 17.55 22.85
CA THR A 70 5.22 17.58 23.75
C THR A 70 6.41 16.74 23.26
N ALA A 71 6.28 16.08 22.12
CA ALA A 71 7.32 15.23 21.58
C ALA A 71 8.45 16.07 20.94
N ASN A 72 9.69 15.61 21.13
CA ASN A 72 10.87 16.27 20.54
C ASN A 72 10.96 16.04 19.03
N GLN A 73 10.35 14.97 18.53
CA GLN A 73 10.36 14.60 17.11
C GLN A 73 9.09 13.84 16.76
N ILE A 74 8.51 14.20 15.63
CA ILE A 74 7.37 13.53 15.02
C ILE A 74 7.83 12.96 13.69
N THR A 75 7.50 11.70 13.43
CA THR A 75 7.67 11.07 12.12
C THR A 75 6.30 10.89 11.49
N ILE A 76 6.14 11.38 10.25
CA ILE A 76 4.92 11.20 9.46
C ILE A 76 5.23 10.24 8.33
N ILE A 77 4.38 9.20 8.21
CA ILE A 77 4.47 8.18 7.18
C ILE A 77 3.14 8.12 6.43
N ALA A 78 3.21 8.16 5.10
CA ALA A 78 2.08 7.93 4.22
C ALA A 78 2.44 6.86 3.19
N GLU A 79 1.45 6.05 2.81
CA GLU A 79 1.62 5.03 1.77
C GLU A 79 0.56 5.22 0.66
N PRO A 80 0.64 6.33 -0.11
CA PRO A 80 -0.21 6.48 -1.29
C PRO A 80 0.09 5.37 -2.28
N THR A 81 -0.81 5.13 -3.22
CA THR A 81 -0.75 4.02 -4.17
C THR A 81 0.65 3.79 -4.74
N GLY A 82 1.35 2.77 -4.23
CA GLY A 82 2.66 2.34 -4.73
C GLY A 82 3.90 3.04 -4.17
N ALA A 83 3.76 4.20 -3.53
CA ALA A 83 4.85 4.94 -2.93
C ALA A 83 4.84 4.84 -1.40
N LYS A 84 5.99 5.08 -0.78
CA LYS A 84 6.11 5.38 0.66
C LYS A 84 6.69 6.77 0.81
N ILE A 85 6.01 7.60 1.58
CA ILE A 85 6.45 8.94 1.95
C ILE A 85 6.79 8.89 3.44
N GLU A 86 7.95 9.43 3.81
CA GLU A 86 8.37 9.49 5.21
C GLU A 86 9.16 10.77 5.45
N PHE A 87 8.81 11.50 6.49
CA PHE A 87 9.53 12.70 6.89
C PHE A 87 9.36 12.97 8.38
N THR A 88 10.24 13.82 8.93
CA THR A 88 10.17 14.29 10.30
C THR A 88 9.77 15.75 10.33
N CYS A 89 9.05 16.14 11.36
CA CYS A 89 8.70 17.53 11.63
C CYS A 89 8.73 17.82 13.12
N ASN A 90 8.98 19.06 13.48
CA ASN A 90 8.97 19.56 14.86
C ASN A 90 9.27 21.07 14.85
N PRO A 91 8.75 21.86 15.81
CA PRO A 91 7.73 21.53 16.81
C PRO A 91 6.32 21.51 16.21
N LEU A 92 5.40 20.80 16.87
CA LEU A 92 3.97 20.93 16.61
C LEU A 92 3.36 22.08 17.40
N LYS A 93 2.38 22.74 16.80
CA LYS A 93 1.53 23.74 17.47
C LYS A 93 0.08 23.34 17.30
N GLU A 94 -0.68 23.44 18.38
CA GLU A 94 -2.13 23.36 18.30
C GLU A 94 -2.68 24.66 17.72
N ILE A 95 -3.57 24.53 16.76
CA ILE A 95 -4.31 25.64 16.15
C ILE A 95 -5.78 25.30 15.98
N LYS A 96 -6.61 26.29 15.64
CA LYS A 96 -7.96 26.06 15.13
C LYS A 96 -7.93 26.19 13.60
N TYR A 97 -8.34 25.13 12.90
CA TYR A 97 -8.53 25.13 11.46
C TYR A 97 -10.00 24.85 11.16
N LEU A 98 -10.67 25.76 10.45
CA LEU A 98 -12.12 25.69 10.19
C LEU A 98 -12.95 25.41 11.48
N SER A 99 -12.59 26.06 12.59
CA SER A 99 -13.19 25.95 13.92
C SER A 99 -12.94 24.62 14.66
N LEU A 100 -12.18 23.70 14.09
CA LEU A 100 -11.79 22.43 14.71
C LEU A 100 -10.30 22.47 15.15
N PRO A 101 -9.92 21.73 16.20
CA PRO A 101 -8.53 21.61 16.61
C PRO A 101 -7.72 20.88 15.55
N ALA A 102 -6.52 21.37 15.27
CA ALA A 102 -5.59 20.79 14.31
C ALA A 102 -4.15 21.07 14.74
N PHE A 103 -3.20 20.32 14.16
CA PHE A 103 -1.78 20.58 14.29
C PHE A 103 -1.27 21.44 13.15
N SER A 104 -0.37 22.37 13.47
CA SER A 104 0.44 23.11 12.50
C SER A 104 1.91 22.90 12.81
N THR A 105 2.72 22.75 11.76
CA THR A 105 4.18 22.63 11.87
C THR A 105 4.85 23.15 10.60
N ALA A 106 6.17 23.37 10.67
CA ALA A 106 6.95 23.80 9.52
C ALA A 106 6.98 22.69 8.44
N LEU A 107 7.08 23.10 7.17
CA LEU A 107 7.38 22.17 6.08
C LEU A 107 8.70 21.45 6.39
N PRO A 108 8.81 20.13 6.14
CA PRO A 108 10.04 19.41 6.37
C PRO A 108 11.14 19.90 5.41
N GLU A 109 12.37 19.95 5.89
CA GLU A 109 13.54 20.31 5.07
C GLU A 109 13.83 19.22 4.03
N GLN A 110 13.52 17.97 4.38
CA GLN A 110 13.67 16.81 3.50
C GLN A 110 12.53 15.80 3.70
N LEU A 111 12.22 15.11 2.64
CA LEU A 111 11.17 14.11 2.59
C LEU A 111 11.67 12.91 1.78
N TYR A 112 11.54 11.73 2.34
CA TYR A 112 11.77 10.49 1.60
C TYR A 112 10.54 10.15 0.78
N PHE A 113 10.73 10.06 -0.54
CA PHE A 113 9.71 9.62 -1.49
C PHE A 113 10.19 8.35 -2.19
N ILE A 114 9.72 7.20 -1.73
CA ILE A 114 10.21 5.90 -2.18
C ILE A 114 9.18 5.26 -3.08
N GLN A 115 9.31 5.42 -4.38
CA GLN A 115 8.54 4.69 -5.39
C GLN A 115 9.29 3.41 -5.75
N ARG A 116 8.88 2.27 -5.16
CA ARG A 116 9.51 0.96 -5.40
C ARG A 116 8.81 0.14 -6.48
N ARG A 117 7.61 0.55 -6.88
CA ARG A 117 6.78 -0.21 -7.80
C ARG A 117 6.84 0.41 -9.18
N GLU A 118 7.30 -0.36 -10.15
CA GLU A 118 7.27 0.04 -11.57
C GLU A 118 5.85 -0.08 -12.14
N TYR A 119 5.07 -1.04 -11.62
CA TYR A 119 3.74 -1.35 -12.11
C TYR A 119 2.68 -1.06 -11.06
N PHE A 120 1.57 -0.50 -11.52
CA PHE A 120 0.36 -0.35 -10.73
C PHE A 120 -0.16 -1.73 -10.30
N ARG A 121 -0.70 -1.83 -9.09
CA ARG A 121 -1.27 -3.07 -8.53
C ARG A 121 -2.73 -2.87 -8.24
N VAL A 122 -3.55 -3.82 -8.69
CA VAL A 122 -4.95 -3.91 -8.31
C VAL A 122 -5.09 -4.91 -7.17
N ASN A 123 -5.69 -4.49 -6.06
CA ASN A 123 -6.09 -5.41 -5.00
C ASN A 123 -7.24 -6.27 -5.54
N ILE A 124 -7.21 -7.55 -5.24
CA ILE A 124 -8.27 -8.45 -5.69
C ILE A 124 -9.35 -8.53 -4.61
N PRO A 125 -10.64 -8.39 -4.97
CA PRO A 125 -11.73 -8.53 -4.01
C PRO A 125 -11.77 -9.98 -3.47
N GLN A 126 -12.13 -10.11 -2.19
CA GLN A 126 -12.26 -11.44 -1.58
C GLN A 126 -13.47 -12.23 -2.12
N TRP A 127 -14.43 -11.54 -2.73
CA TRP A 127 -15.60 -12.13 -3.33
C TRP A 127 -15.98 -11.44 -4.66
N PRO A 128 -16.14 -12.21 -5.77
CA PRO A 128 -15.82 -13.64 -5.89
C PRO A 128 -14.30 -13.88 -5.71
N ALA A 129 -13.93 -15.04 -5.21
CA ALA A 129 -12.52 -15.42 -5.04
C ALA A 129 -11.89 -15.71 -6.39
N TYR A 130 -10.67 -15.23 -6.59
CA TYR A 130 -9.83 -15.50 -7.75
C TYR A 130 -8.71 -16.44 -7.34
N TYR A 131 -8.36 -17.40 -8.19
CA TYR A 131 -7.46 -18.47 -7.81
C TYR A 131 -6.21 -18.52 -8.68
N CYS A 132 -5.12 -18.92 -8.04
CA CYS A 132 -3.88 -19.30 -8.67
C CYS A 132 -3.59 -20.74 -8.30
N SER A 133 -3.51 -21.62 -9.30
CA SER A 133 -3.32 -23.05 -9.11
C SER A 133 -2.23 -23.62 -10.00
N GLY A 134 -1.54 -24.65 -9.50
CA GLY A 134 -0.44 -25.29 -10.21
C GLY A 134 0.11 -26.46 -9.45
N LYS A 135 1.36 -26.81 -9.76
CA LYS A 135 2.11 -27.84 -9.04
C LYS A 135 3.45 -27.25 -8.59
N PHE A 136 3.89 -27.65 -7.41
CA PHE A 136 5.25 -27.42 -6.97
C PHE A 136 6.26 -28.27 -7.76
N VAL A 137 7.55 -28.07 -7.53
CA VAL A 137 8.63 -28.80 -8.19
C VAL A 137 8.56 -30.31 -7.89
N ASP A 138 8.09 -30.68 -6.71
CA ASP A 138 7.85 -32.09 -6.29
C ASP A 138 6.58 -32.72 -6.85
N GLY A 139 5.80 -31.96 -7.65
CA GLY A 139 4.54 -32.41 -8.26
C GLY A 139 3.30 -32.20 -7.38
N THR A 140 3.46 -31.77 -6.12
CA THR A 140 2.34 -31.50 -5.22
C THR A 140 1.46 -30.38 -5.76
N PRO A 141 0.14 -30.56 -5.90
CA PRO A 141 -0.76 -29.53 -6.38
C PRO A 141 -0.98 -28.45 -5.33
N PHE A 142 -1.17 -27.20 -5.77
CA PHE A 142 -1.58 -26.10 -4.91
C PHE A 142 -2.71 -25.29 -5.54
N SER A 143 -3.49 -24.62 -4.68
CA SER A 143 -4.47 -23.63 -5.09
C SER A 143 -4.54 -22.53 -4.02
N TYR A 144 -4.21 -21.30 -4.38
CA TYR A 144 -4.18 -20.15 -3.50
C TYR A 144 -5.09 -19.06 -4.02
N THR A 145 -5.62 -18.21 -3.12
CA THR A 145 -6.43 -17.06 -3.53
C THR A 145 -5.53 -15.88 -3.88
N LEU A 146 -5.92 -15.10 -4.89
CA LEU A 146 -5.22 -13.88 -5.25
C LEU A 146 -5.46 -12.78 -4.21
N ALA A 147 -4.41 -12.05 -3.86
CA ALA A 147 -4.46 -10.86 -3.01
C ALA A 147 -4.40 -9.58 -3.83
N ASP A 148 -3.46 -9.51 -4.76
CA ASP A 148 -3.24 -8.40 -5.69
C ASP A 148 -2.53 -8.89 -6.96
N ILE A 149 -2.62 -8.11 -8.03
CA ILE A 149 -1.97 -8.39 -9.31
C ILE A 149 -1.49 -7.10 -9.98
N SER A 150 -0.40 -7.21 -10.72
CA SER A 150 0.19 -6.16 -11.56
C SER A 150 0.85 -6.78 -12.78
N LEU A 151 1.36 -5.98 -13.72
CA LEU A 151 2.17 -6.51 -14.84
C LEU A 151 3.51 -7.09 -14.39
N GLY A 152 4.04 -6.70 -13.22
CA GLY A 152 5.31 -7.22 -12.70
C GLY A 152 5.18 -8.47 -11.82
N GLY A 153 3.96 -8.84 -11.39
CA GLY A 153 3.78 -9.98 -10.48
C GLY A 153 2.46 -9.94 -9.73
N MET A 154 2.33 -10.85 -8.76
CA MET A 154 1.11 -10.99 -7.96
C MET A 154 1.39 -11.32 -6.50
N GLY A 155 0.40 -11.07 -5.66
CA GLY A 155 0.31 -11.54 -4.29
C GLY A 155 -0.74 -12.64 -4.16
N LEU A 156 -0.45 -13.66 -3.35
CA LEU A 156 -1.36 -14.77 -3.05
C LEU A 156 -1.53 -14.90 -1.54
N TYR A 157 -2.67 -15.44 -1.13
CA TYR A 157 -2.90 -15.89 0.24
C TYR A 157 -2.92 -17.41 0.28
N ALA A 158 -2.01 -17.99 1.06
CA ALA A 158 -2.06 -19.41 1.42
C ALA A 158 -2.98 -19.58 2.63
N ALA A 159 -3.95 -20.49 2.55
CA ALA A 159 -4.79 -20.82 3.68
C ALA A 159 -3.96 -21.49 4.79
N LYS A 160 -4.40 -21.36 6.04
CA LYS A 160 -3.79 -22.04 7.18
C LYS A 160 -3.78 -23.56 6.93
N GLY A 161 -2.62 -24.19 7.06
CA GLY A 161 -2.43 -25.62 6.80
C GLY A 161 -2.08 -25.98 5.34
N SER A 162 -2.08 -25.01 4.42
CA SER A 162 -1.54 -25.14 3.06
C SER A 162 -0.33 -24.22 2.84
N GLU A 163 0.60 -24.26 3.80
CA GLU A 163 1.78 -23.40 3.80
C GLU A 163 2.64 -23.65 2.58
N PHE A 164 3.15 -22.57 2.04
CA PHE A 164 4.04 -22.62 0.89
C PHE A 164 5.41 -23.17 1.32
N PRO A 165 5.94 -24.20 0.64
CA PRO A 165 7.27 -24.73 0.95
C PRO A 165 8.34 -23.69 0.59
N LEU A 166 8.91 -23.05 1.60
CA LEU A 166 9.90 -21.97 1.41
C LEU A 166 11.25 -22.48 0.87
N GLN A 167 11.55 -23.76 1.08
CA GLN A 167 12.80 -24.38 0.63
C GLN A 167 12.68 -24.88 -0.83
N GLY A 168 13.63 -24.48 -1.67
CA GLY A 168 13.70 -24.95 -3.06
C GLY A 168 12.76 -24.24 -4.03
N CYS A 169 12.14 -23.12 -3.63
CA CYS A 169 11.24 -22.36 -4.48
C CYS A 169 11.99 -21.57 -5.55
N GLY A 170 12.23 -22.23 -6.67
CA GLY A 170 12.68 -21.61 -7.90
C GLY A 170 11.53 -20.91 -8.65
N ILE A 171 11.43 -21.21 -9.93
CA ILE A 171 10.34 -20.73 -10.79
C ILE A 171 9.27 -21.83 -10.86
N LEU A 172 8.04 -21.51 -10.44
CA LEU A 172 6.85 -22.32 -10.72
C LEU A 172 6.43 -22.05 -12.16
N ARG A 173 6.35 -23.11 -12.96
CA ARG A 173 6.07 -22.99 -14.39
C ARG A 173 4.61 -23.30 -14.70
N ASP A 174 4.11 -22.63 -15.74
CA ASP A 174 2.78 -22.90 -16.32
C ASP A 174 1.64 -22.88 -15.28
N VAL A 175 1.75 -21.97 -14.32
CA VAL A 175 0.75 -21.80 -13.26
C VAL A 175 -0.51 -21.17 -13.83
N SER A 176 -1.66 -21.73 -13.48
CA SER A 176 -2.98 -21.24 -13.92
C SER A 176 -3.46 -20.10 -13.01
N VAL A 177 -3.66 -18.93 -13.58
CA VAL A 177 -4.22 -17.76 -12.90
C VAL A 177 -5.60 -17.48 -13.47
N ASP A 178 -6.63 -17.80 -12.69
CA ASP A 178 -8.03 -17.59 -13.07
C ASP A 178 -8.52 -16.26 -12.52
N LEU A 179 -8.73 -15.32 -13.42
CA LEU A 179 -9.31 -14.00 -13.15
C LEU A 179 -10.82 -13.97 -13.47
N CYS A 180 -11.49 -15.13 -13.43
CA CYS A 180 -12.90 -15.29 -13.75
C CYS A 180 -13.25 -14.67 -15.12
N GLY A 181 -14.24 -13.78 -15.19
CA GLY A 181 -14.66 -13.14 -16.43
C GLY A 181 -13.61 -12.29 -17.16
N PHE A 182 -12.41 -12.08 -16.57
CA PHE A 182 -11.31 -11.30 -17.16
C PHE A 182 -10.25 -12.17 -17.84
N GLY A 183 -10.34 -13.48 -17.72
CA GLY A 183 -9.48 -14.41 -18.43
C GLY A 183 -8.77 -15.44 -17.55
N LEU A 184 -8.28 -16.48 -18.21
CA LEU A 184 -7.45 -17.53 -17.66
C LEU A 184 -6.05 -17.40 -18.26
N PHE A 185 -5.04 -17.28 -17.42
CA PHE A 185 -3.66 -17.07 -17.84
C PHE A 185 -2.77 -18.24 -17.38
N LYS A 186 -1.84 -18.63 -18.24
CA LYS A 186 -0.76 -19.55 -17.91
C LYS A 186 0.52 -18.75 -17.78
N LEU A 187 1.08 -18.69 -16.56
CA LEU A 187 2.19 -17.78 -16.21
C LEU A 187 3.26 -18.54 -15.44
N ASP A 188 4.51 -18.14 -15.64
CA ASP A 188 5.62 -18.53 -14.78
C ASP A 188 5.73 -17.58 -13.60
N LEU A 189 5.92 -18.12 -12.38
CA LEU A 189 5.98 -17.38 -11.14
C LEU A 189 7.32 -17.59 -10.46
N GLN A 190 8.06 -16.52 -10.23
CA GLN A 190 9.24 -16.54 -9.39
C GLN A 190 8.91 -16.06 -7.98
N PHE A 191 9.14 -16.90 -6.98
CA PHE A 191 8.93 -16.58 -5.58
C PHE A 191 9.87 -15.44 -5.14
N ILE A 192 9.35 -14.48 -4.37
CA ILE A 192 10.10 -13.35 -3.82
C ILE A 192 10.17 -13.45 -2.30
N ARG A 193 9.01 -13.60 -1.64
CA ARG A 193 8.94 -13.67 -0.17
C ARG A 193 7.58 -14.15 0.31
N ALA A 194 7.57 -14.65 1.55
CA ALA A 194 6.37 -14.87 2.34
C ALA A 194 6.39 -13.98 3.58
N ILE A 195 5.22 -13.50 4.00
CA ILE A 195 5.02 -12.77 5.26
C ILE A 195 3.69 -13.20 5.87
N ASP A 196 3.63 -13.29 7.18
CA ASP A 196 2.36 -13.48 7.88
C ASP A 196 1.57 -12.18 7.87
N LYS A 197 0.28 -12.27 7.57
CA LYS A 197 -0.65 -11.15 7.51
C LYS A 197 -1.94 -11.50 8.23
N GLN A 198 -2.43 -10.58 9.05
CA GLN A 198 -3.76 -10.69 9.61
C GLN A 198 -4.78 -10.21 8.57
N VAL A 199 -5.81 -11.01 8.33
CA VAL A 199 -6.96 -10.69 7.47
C VAL A 199 -8.24 -10.94 8.26
N VAL A 200 -9.24 -10.11 8.01
CA VAL A 200 -10.58 -10.31 8.59
C VAL A 200 -11.42 -11.08 7.59
N ASN A 201 -11.98 -12.22 8.01
CA ASN A 201 -12.87 -13.01 7.17
C ASN A 201 -14.28 -12.42 7.14
N ASN A 202 -15.18 -13.02 6.33
CA ASN A 202 -16.57 -12.58 6.18
C ASN A 202 -17.41 -12.71 7.47
N LYS A 203 -16.90 -13.41 8.49
CA LYS A 203 -17.53 -13.53 9.80
C LYS A 203 -17.02 -12.51 10.84
N GLY A 204 -16.11 -11.60 10.41
CA GLY A 204 -15.46 -10.64 11.30
C GLY A 204 -14.31 -11.22 12.13
N GLU A 205 -13.89 -12.47 11.90
CA GLU A 205 -12.80 -13.11 12.62
C GLU A 205 -11.47 -12.72 12.02
N THR A 206 -10.49 -12.38 12.87
CA THR A 206 -9.11 -12.13 12.44
C THR A 206 -8.36 -13.44 12.28
N LEU A 207 -7.90 -13.71 11.07
CA LEU A 207 -7.11 -14.88 10.73
C LEU A 207 -5.70 -14.47 10.34
N THR A 208 -4.70 -15.21 10.81
CA THR A 208 -3.34 -15.09 10.28
C THR A 208 -3.21 -15.98 9.04
N VAL A 209 -2.87 -15.38 7.92
CA VAL A 209 -2.62 -16.08 6.64
C VAL A 209 -1.22 -15.75 6.15
N GLN A 210 -0.62 -16.68 5.44
CA GLN A 210 0.66 -16.42 4.79
C GLN A 210 0.41 -15.69 3.47
N ARG A 211 0.96 -14.47 3.34
CA ARG A 211 0.93 -13.71 2.10
C ARG A 211 2.22 -13.93 1.33
N LEU A 212 2.07 -14.53 0.16
CA LEU A 212 3.15 -14.86 -0.77
C LEU A 212 3.27 -13.77 -1.83
N SER A 213 4.50 -13.41 -2.19
CA SER A 213 4.77 -12.45 -3.27
C SER A 213 5.56 -13.13 -4.38
N PHE A 214 5.08 -12.97 -5.61
CA PHE A 214 5.69 -13.52 -6.81
C PHE A 214 5.93 -12.43 -7.84
N LYS A 215 6.98 -12.55 -8.64
CA LYS A 215 7.15 -11.79 -9.87
C LYS A 215 6.97 -12.68 -11.10
N PHE A 216 6.58 -12.09 -12.20
CA PHE A 216 6.62 -12.73 -13.51
C PHE A 216 8.04 -12.59 -14.07
N PRO A 217 8.81 -13.67 -14.22
CA PRO A 217 10.18 -13.58 -14.73
C PRO A 217 10.20 -13.15 -16.20
N ARG A 218 9.18 -13.54 -16.95
CA ARG A 218 8.97 -13.16 -18.35
C ARG A 218 7.48 -13.26 -18.71
N LEU A 219 6.98 -12.30 -19.46
CA LEU A 219 5.67 -12.36 -20.12
C LEU A 219 5.88 -12.33 -21.63
N SER A 220 5.13 -13.14 -22.36
CA SER A 220 5.02 -12.96 -23.81
C SER A 220 4.18 -11.71 -24.12
N PRO A 221 4.30 -11.08 -25.30
CA PRO A 221 3.50 -9.92 -25.66
C PRO A 221 1.98 -10.17 -25.60
N ILE A 222 1.55 -11.41 -25.86
CA ILE A 222 0.14 -11.82 -25.77
C ILE A 222 -0.32 -11.87 -24.32
N GLN A 223 0.49 -12.47 -23.42
CA GLN A 223 0.20 -12.53 -21.99
C GLN A 223 0.18 -11.13 -21.38
N GLU A 224 1.16 -10.29 -21.70
CA GLU A 224 1.26 -8.92 -21.22
C GLU A 224 0.03 -8.09 -21.62
N LYS A 225 -0.36 -8.10 -22.91
CA LYS A 225 -1.53 -7.38 -23.41
C LYS A 225 -2.83 -7.89 -22.76
N GLY A 226 -2.98 -9.21 -22.63
CA GLY A 226 -4.15 -9.81 -22.00
C GLY A 226 -4.26 -9.44 -20.52
N LEU A 227 -3.13 -9.53 -19.79
CA LEU A 227 -3.04 -9.21 -18.37
C LEU A 227 -3.28 -7.71 -18.12
N GLN A 228 -2.72 -6.84 -18.96
CA GLN A 228 -2.94 -5.39 -18.88
C GLN A 228 -4.43 -5.04 -19.01
N ARG A 229 -5.12 -5.68 -19.96
CA ARG A 229 -6.56 -5.49 -20.14
C ARG A 229 -7.35 -5.98 -18.92
N ALA A 230 -7.01 -7.14 -18.39
CA ALA A 230 -7.67 -7.69 -17.20
C ALA A 230 -7.48 -6.79 -15.97
N ILE A 231 -6.24 -6.29 -15.74
CA ILE A 231 -5.92 -5.37 -14.65
C ILE A 231 -6.73 -4.07 -14.78
N PHE A 232 -6.79 -3.49 -15.98
CA PHE A 232 -7.56 -2.27 -16.23
C PHE A 232 -9.05 -2.44 -15.93
N GLU A 233 -9.66 -3.53 -16.38
CA GLU A 233 -11.07 -3.81 -16.12
C GLU A 233 -11.37 -4.07 -14.64
N LEU A 234 -10.46 -4.77 -13.93
CA LEU A 234 -10.54 -4.98 -12.48
C LEU A 234 -10.50 -3.64 -11.72
N GLU A 235 -9.58 -2.75 -12.08
CA GLU A 235 -9.48 -1.41 -11.50
C GLU A 235 -10.75 -0.59 -11.71
N LYS A 236 -11.25 -0.58 -12.95
CA LYS A 236 -12.49 0.11 -13.30
C LYS A 236 -13.68 -0.37 -12.47
N GLN A 237 -13.81 -1.68 -12.27
CA GLN A 237 -14.87 -2.24 -11.43
C GLN A 237 -14.73 -1.83 -9.97
N GLN A 238 -13.51 -1.81 -9.42
CA GLN A 238 -13.28 -1.39 -8.04
C GLN A 238 -13.61 0.08 -7.84
N THR A 239 -13.18 0.94 -8.76
CA THR A 239 -13.49 2.38 -8.72
C THR A 239 -14.99 2.63 -8.80
N ALA A 240 -15.70 1.89 -9.66
CA ALA A 240 -17.15 2.00 -9.78
C ALA A 240 -17.88 1.55 -8.50
N LYS A 241 -17.41 0.47 -7.84
CA LYS A 241 -17.96 0.01 -6.55
C LYS A 241 -17.71 1.03 -5.44
N ALA A 242 -16.51 1.60 -5.36
CA ALA A 242 -16.16 2.60 -4.35
C ALA A 242 -17.02 3.87 -4.48
N ARG A 243 -17.25 4.37 -5.70
CA ARG A 243 -18.12 5.52 -5.95
C ARG A 243 -19.56 5.26 -5.53
N LYS A 244 -20.13 4.10 -5.89
CA LYS A 244 -21.49 3.74 -5.48
C LYS A 244 -21.66 3.68 -3.94
N PHE A 245 -20.61 3.28 -3.23
CA PHE A 245 -20.63 3.28 -1.76
C PHE A 245 -20.62 4.69 -1.18
N GLN A 246 -19.84 5.61 -1.79
CA GLN A 246 -19.80 7.03 -1.37
C GLN A 246 -21.12 7.77 -1.65
N ASP A 247 -21.77 7.46 -2.78
CA ASP A 247 -23.05 8.06 -3.16
C ASP A 247 -24.25 7.53 -2.33
N SER A 248 -24.04 6.49 -1.50
CA SER A 248 -25.07 5.84 -0.70
C SER A 248 -25.03 6.23 0.78
N ILE A 249 -24.08 7.10 1.18
CA ILE A 249 -23.91 7.65 2.54
C ILE A 249 -24.29 9.13 2.54
#